data_61d44981246ba9d72504ee9246b04081
#
_entry.id   61d44981246ba9d72504ee9246b04081
#
_cell.length_a   1.000
_cell.length_b   1.000
_cell.length_c   1.000
_cell.angle_alpha   90.00
_cell.angle_beta   90.00
_cell.angle_gamma   90.00
#
_symmetry.space_group_name_H-M   'P 1'
#
loop_
_entity.id
_entity.type
_entity.pdbx_description
1 polymer ?
#
loop_
_entity_poly.entity_id
_entity_poly.type
_entity_poly.pdbx_seq_one_letter_code
_entity_poly.pdbx_strand_id
1 'polypeptide(L)'
;GGGALLDLCVYPLAFAHWAAGSPTQVHATGTLTATGVDEMVSISGLSGRTVYAVHTGLGARSSVEAHVLGTRGKIDVDSWFFVPNSFTVTQFEAGENGEDVTERFTYEDSLPYALPEHPDGGNYGMAFEIAEAARNIRAGKLESQRWDERDTLAVLEVMDRVREIVGVRYPGEEN
;
A
#
# COMPACT_ATOMS: atom_id res chain seq x y z
N GLY A 1 2.52 2.02 20.86
CA GLY A 1 2.54 1.45 19.54
C GLY A 1 3.94 1.23 19.02
N GLY A 2 4.05 0.56 17.88
CA GLY A 2 5.31 0.16 17.26
C GLY A 2 5.93 1.19 16.31
N GLY A 3 5.40 2.40 16.22
CA GLY A 3 5.83 3.43 15.28
C GLY A 3 4.99 3.46 13.99
N ALA A 4 5.19 4.51 13.18
CA ALA A 4 4.46 4.71 11.92
C ALA A 4 4.76 3.61 10.88
N LEU A 5 5.98 3.09 10.87
CA LEU A 5 6.43 2.06 9.95
C LEU A 5 5.61 0.78 10.10
N LEU A 6 5.51 0.22 11.32
CA LEU A 6 4.77 -1.02 11.55
C LEU A 6 3.25 -0.85 11.49
N ASP A 7 2.74 0.31 11.87
CA ASP A 7 1.30 0.55 11.95
C ASP A 7 0.70 0.94 10.58
N LEU A 8 1.33 1.88 9.88
CA LEU A 8 0.78 2.51 8.68
C LEU A 8 1.53 2.15 7.40
N CYS A 9 2.85 1.93 7.46
CA CYS A 9 3.66 1.77 6.26
C CYS A 9 3.45 0.42 5.56
N VAL A 10 2.88 -0.55 6.23
CA VAL A 10 2.49 -1.84 5.64
C VAL A 10 1.59 -1.63 4.41
N TYR A 11 0.67 -0.67 4.45
CA TYR A 11 -0.25 -0.39 3.35
C TYR A 11 0.47 0.13 2.09
N PRO A 12 1.26 1.23 2.13
CA PRO A 12 1.94 1.70 0.93
C PRO A 12 3.07 0.78 0.48
N LEU A 13 3.71 0.02 1.36
CA LEU A 13 4.70 -0.99 0.96
C LEU A 13 4.05 -2.20 0.29
N ALA A 14 2.90 -2.66 0.77
CA ALA A 14 2.12 -3.70 0.11
C ALA A 14 1.66 -3.26 -1.29
N PHE A 15 1.19 -2.02 -1.43
CA PHE A 15 0.83 -1.46 -2.72
C PHE A 15 2.04 -1.36 -3.67
N ALA A 16 3.20 -0.89 -3.18
CA ALA A 16 4.44 -0.82 -3.95
C ALA A 16 4.92 -2.21 -4.37
N HIS A 17 4.86 -3.21 -3.47
CA HIS A 17 5.20 -4.59 -3.78
C HIS A 17 4.27 -5.18 -4.85
N TRP A 18 2.97 -4.96 -4.75
CA TRP A 18 2.00 -5.39 -5.74
C TRP A 18 2.25 -4.76 -7.12
N ALA A 19 2.56 -3.46 -7.17
CA ALA A 19 2.75 -2.71 -8.41
C ALA A 19 4.12 -2.92 -9.07
N ALA A 20 5.19 -3.10 -8.27
CA ALA A 20 6.58 -3.08 -8.75
C ALA A 20 7.39 -4.33 -8.36
N GLY A 21 6.88 -5.17 -7.45
CA GLY A 21 7.62 -6.29 -6.87
C GLY A 21 8.60 -5.88 -5.78
N SER A 22 9.31 -6.88 -5.24
CA SER A 22 10.29 -6.67 -4.16
C SER A 22 11.48 -5.83 -4.62
N PRO A 23 11.92 -4.85 -3.81
CA PRO A 23 13.03 -4.00 -4.17
C PRO A 23 14.39 -4.71 -3.98
N THR A 24 15.32 -4.44 -4.89
CA THR A 24 16.72 -4.84 -4.77
C THR A 24 17.55 -3.83 -3.96
N GLN A 25 17.09 -2.58 -3.91
CA GLN A 25 17.67 -1.49 -3.14
C GLN A 25 16.60 -0.75 -2.36
N VAL A 26 16.90 -0.41 -1.11
CA VAL A 26 16.01 0.35 -0.22
C VAL A 26 16.83 1.46 0.43
N HIS A 27 16.30 2.68 0.38
CA HIS A 27 16.79 3.83 1.11
C HIS A 27 15.67 4.41 1.95
N ALA A 28 15.99 4.87 3.15
CA ALA A 28 15.01 5.45 4.05
C ALA A 28 15.62 6.59 4.86
N THR A 29 14.76 7.51 5.26
CA THR A 29 15.04 8.51 6.27
C THR A 29 13.82 8.68 7.14
N GLY A 30 14.00 8.99 8.42
CA GLY A 30 12.90 9.14 9.36
C GLY A 30 13.28 9.90 10.60
N THR A 31 12.27 10.22 11.40
CA THR A 31 12.41 10.83 12.71
C THR A 31 11.89 9.88 13.78
N LEU A 32 12.48 9.94 14.96
CA LEU A 32 12.04 9.13 16.10
C LEU A 32 11.24 9.97 17.09
N THR A 33 10.26 9.34 17.71
CA THR A 33 9.55 9.88 18.87
C THR A 33 10.45 9.89 20.11
N ALA A 34 10.02 10.55 21.16
CA ALA A 34 10.71 10.50 22.47
C ALA A 34 10.77 9.08 23.08
N THR A 35 9.94 8.15 22.62
CA THR A 35 9.93 6.75 23.07
C THR A 35 10.82 5.83 22.20
N GLY A 36 11.50 6.38 21.18
CA GLY A 36 12.44 5.64 20.33
C GLY A 36 11.83 4.86 19.18
N VAL A 37 10.51 4.98 18.95
CA VAL A 37 9.88 4.43 17.73
C VAL A 37 9.81 5.52 16.65
N ASP A 38 9.68 5.13 15.40
CA ASP A 38 9.60 6.07 14.29
C ASP A 38 8.29 6.86 14.32
N GLU A 39 8.42 8.18 14.14
CA GLU A 39 7.31 9.12 14.04
C GLU A 39 6.90 9.35 12.57
N MET A 40 7.91 9.56 11.72
CA MET A 40 7.74 9.74 10.27
C MET A 40 8.84 9.01 9.54
N VAL A 41 8.50 8.37 8.44
CA VAL A 41 9.46 7.65 7.57
C VAL A 41 9.14 7.92 6.11
N SER A 42 10.20 8.20 5.33
CA SER A 42 10.16 8.26 3.88
C SER A 42 11.08 7.20 3.32
N ILE A 43 10.61 6.42 2.36
CA ILE A 43 11.30 5.26 1.80
C ILE A 43 11.32 5.39 0.29
N SER A 44 12.46 5.08 -0.33
CA SER A 44 12.54 4.84 -1.77
C SER A 44 13.09 3.44 -2.04
N GLY A 45 12.50 2.74 -3.01
CA GLY A 45 12.91 1.41 -3.41
C GLY A 45 13.14 1.30 -4.92
N LEU A 46 14.10 0.49 -5.31
CA LEU A 46 14.36 0.13 -6.70
C LEU A 46 14.04 -1.36 -6.91
N SER A 47 13.08 -1.64 -7.79
CA SER A 47 12.71 -3.00 -8.22
C SER A 47 12.88 -3.11 -9.75
N GLY A 48 13.91 -3.83 -10.20
CA GLY A 48 14.26 -3.89 -11.61
C GLY A 48 14.57 -2.50 -12.17
N ARG A 49 13.66 -1.95 -13.00
CA ARG A 49 13.75 -0.59 -13.55
C ARG A 49 12.74 0.38 -12.94
N THR A 50 11.93 -0.09 -12.00
CA THR A 50 10.89 0.71 -11.36
C THR A 50 11.41 1.28 -10.05
N VAL A 51 11.27 2.60 -9.88
CA VAL A 51 11.52 3.28 -8.62
C VAL A 51 10.18 3.61 -7.99
N TYR A 52 10.04 3.34 -6.68
CA TYR A 52 8.90 3.80 -5.92
C TYR A 52 9.34 4.68 -4.75
N ALA A 53 8.45 5.54 -4.31
CA ALA A 53 8.60 6.31 -3.09
C ALA A 53 7.33 6.18 -2.26
N VAL A 54 7.49 5.87 -0.97
CA VAL A 54 6.39 5.81 -0.01
C VAL A 54 6.73 6.62 1.21
N HIS A 55 5.71 7.15 1.85
CA HIS A 55 5.93 7.89 3.07
C HIS A 55 4.76 7.66 4.05
N THR A 56 5.07 7.69 5.34
CA THR A 56 4.11 7.52 6.42
C THR A 56 4.49 8.37 7.62
N GLY A 57 3.53 8.69 8.46
CA GLY A 57 3.78 9.45 9.67
C GLY A 57 2.57 9.50 10.60
N LEU A 58 2.85 9.63 11.90
CA LEU A 58 1.84 9.78 12.95
C LEU A 58 1.48 11.24 13.21
N GLY A 59 2.43 12.16 12.93
CA GLY A 59 2.32 13.57 13.29
C GLY A 59 1.60 14.45 12.27
N ALA A 60 1.34 13.97 11.05
CA ALA A 60 0.72 14.74 10.00
C ALA A 60 -0.27 13.89 9.19
N ARG A 61 -1.39 14.51 8.82
CA ARG A 61 -2.36 13.89 7.91
C ARG A 61 -1.87 14.02 6.47
N SER A 62 -1.78 12.89 5.74
CA SER A 62 -1.50 12.85 4.29
C SER A 62 -2.79 12.81 3.48
N SER A 63 -2.69 12.93 2.14
CA SER A 63 -3.80 12.72 1.21
C SER A 63 -4.26 11.27 1.14
N VAL A 64 -3.43 10.33 1.59
CA VAL A 64 -3.69 8.87 1.58
C VAL A 64 -4.01 8.35 0.17
N GLU A 65 -3.29 8.88 -0.84
CA GLU A 65 -3.42 8.55 -2.26
C GLU A 65 -2.26 7.67 -2.72
N ALA A 66 -2.46 6.97 -3.84
CA ALA A 66 -1.40 6.22 -4.51
C ALA A 66 -1.45 6.42 -6.02
N HIS A 67 -0.27 6.41 -6.64
CA HIS A 67 -0.12 6.61 -8.08
C HIS A 67 0.84 5.60 -8.66
N VAL A 68 0.52 5.06 -9.84
CA VAL A 68 1.45 4.28 -10.66
C VAL A 68 1.70 5.05 -11.95
N LEU A 69 2.96 5.41 -12.19
CA LEU A 69 3.36 6.21 -13.35
C LEU A 69 4.16 5.34 -14.32
N GLY A 70 3.71 5.28 -15.56
CA GLY A 70 4.36 4.53 -16.64
C GLY A 70 4.62 5.41 -17.86
N THR A 71 5.38 4.89 -18.81
CA THR A 71 5.72 5.61 -20.05
C THR A 71 4.54 5.75 -21.02
N ARG A 72 3.48 4.96 -20.83
CA ARG A 72 2.29 4.95 -21.69
C ARG A 72 1.01 5.36 -20.99
N GLY A 73 1.10 5.74 -19.72
CA GLY A 73 -0.07 6.11 -18.93
C GLY A 73 0.21 6.12 -17.44
N LYS A 74 -0.84 6.39 -16.69
CA LYS A 74 -0.82 6.40 -15.23
C LYS A 74 -2.07 5.77 -14.65
N ILE A 75 -1.98 5.36 -13.38
CA ILE A 75 -3.11 4.98 -12.56
C ILE A 75 -3.09 5.87 -11.33
N ASP A 76 -4.20 6.56 -11.09
CA ASP A 76 -4.42 7.37 -9.90
C ASP A 76 -5.45 6.63 -9.03
N VAL A 77 -5.04 6.21 -7.82
CA VAL A 77 -5.93 5.57 -6.84
C VAL A 77 -6.38 6.64 -5.86
N ASP A 78 -7.69 6.75 -5.68
CA ASP A 78 -8.28 7.77 -4.82
C ASP A 78 -7.85 7.65 -3.35
N SER A 79 -8.12 8.71 -2.58
CA SER A 79 -7.88 8.76 -1.14
C SER A 79 -8.43 7.52 -0.43
N TRP A 80 -7.70 7.06 0.58
CA TRP A 80 -7.82 5.73 1.21
C TRP A 80 -7.41 4.61 0.25
N PHE A 81 -6.28 4.80 -0.46
CA PHE A 81 -5.75 3.89 -1.49
C PHE A 81 -5.67 2.42 -1.07
N PHE A 82 -5.61 2.10 0.21
CA PHE A 82 -5.57 0.73 0.74
C PHE A 82 -6.98 0.08 0.85
N VAL A 83 -8.04 0.88 0.70
CA VAL A 83 -9.44 0.45 0.61
C VAL A 83 -10.21 1.33 -0.39
N PRO A 84 -9.73 1.42 -1.64
CA PRO A 84 -10.25 2.41 -2.57
C PRO A 84 -11.68 2.06 -3.02
N ASN A 85 -12.51 3.08 -3.23
CA ASN A 85 -13.79 2.94 -3.92
C ASN A 85 -13.63 3.03 -5.43
N SER A 86 -12.56 3.68 -5.89
CA SER A 86 -12.33 3.93 -7.30
C SER A 86 -10.87 4.21 -7.61
N PHE A 87 -10.52 4.06 -8.88
CA PHE A 87 -9.27 4.50 -9.45
C PHE A 87 -9.49 5.01 -10.88
N THR A 88 -8.55 5.78 -11.37
CA THR A 88 -8.58 6.35 -12.72
C THR A 88 -7.36 5.86 -13.50
N VAL A 89 -7.59 5.38 -14.71
CA VAL A 89 -6.53 5.02 -15.67
C VAL A 89 -6.49 6.08 -16.76
N THR A 90 -5.32 6.67 -16.99
CA THR A 90 -5.07 7.57 -18.10
C THR A 90 -4.07 6.91 -19.04
N GLN A 91 -4.44 6.74 -20.30
CA GLN A 91 -3.56 6.29 -21.38
C GLN A 91 -3.08 7.52 -22.14
N PHE A 92 -1.77 7.71 -22.22
CA PHE A 92 -1.17 8.86 -22.89
C PHE A 92 -1.26 8.71 -24.41
N GLU A 93 -1.63 9.79 -25.10
CA GLU A 93 -1.68 9.88 -26.55
C GLU A 93 -2.51 8.74 -27.23
N ALA A 94 -3.52 8.21 -26.53
CA ALA A 94 -4.31 7.05 -27.01
C ALA A 94 -5.54 7.45 -27.83
N GLY A 95 -5.92 8.72 -27.85
CA GLY A 95 -7.05 9.25 -28.61
C GLY A 95 -6.73 9.42 -30.10
N GLU A 96 -7.76 9.64 -30.91
CA GLU A 96 -7.64 9.74 -32.38
C GLU A 96 -6.73 10.88 -32.84
N ASN A 97 -6.60 11.96 -32.06
CA ASN A 97 -5.75 13.11 -32.37
C ASN A 97 -4.51 13.19 -31.45
N GLY A 98 -4.18 12.08 -30.75
CA GLY A 98 -3.05 12.04 -29.82
C GLY A 98 -3.35 12.63 -28.43
N GLU A 99 -4.61 12.83 -28.08
CA GLU A 99 -5.02 13.22 -26.74
C GLU A 99 -4.95 12.04 -25.75
N ASP A 100 -4.84 12.38 -24.46
CA ASP A 100 -4.91 11.39 -23.41
C ASP A 100 -6.34 10.85 -23.27
N VAL A 101 -6.47 9.53 -23.11
CA VAL A 101 -7.74 8.87 -22.84
C VAL A 101 -7.80 8.48 -21.36
N THR A 102 -8.84 8.95 -20.67
CA THR A 102 -9.02 8.71 -19.24
C THR A 102 -10.31 7.93 -18.98
N GLU A 103 -10.20 6.87 -18.18
CA GLU A 103 -11.31 6.05 -17.75
C GLU A 103 -11.29 5.91 -16.22
N ARG A 104 -12.46 6.08 -15.58
CA ARG A 104 -12.64 5.91 -14.14
C ARG A 104 -13.35 4.60 -13.86
N PHE A 105 -12.83 3.82 -12.91
CA PHE A 105 -13.37 2.56 -12.44
C PHE A 105 -13.88 2.73 -11.01
N THR A 106 -15.10 2.23 -10.74
CA THR A 106 -15.73 2.26 -9.42
C THR A 106 -16.14 0.86 -9.00
N TYR A 107 -16.16 0.58 -7.69
CA TYR A 107 -16.43 -0.75 -7.13
C TYR A 107 -17.68 -0.76 -6.23
N GLU A 108 -18.70 0.01 -6.56
CA GLU A 108 -19.85 0.22 -5.69
C GLU A 108 -20.63 -1.06 -5.33
N ASP A 109 -20.56 -2.14 -6.15
CA ASP A 109 -21.45 -3.30 -5.98
C ASP A 109 -20.75 -4.68 -6.00
N SER A 110 -19.47 -4.77 -5.63
CA SER A 110 -18.77 -6.07 -5.71
C SER A 110 -19.00 -7.00 -4.53
N LEU A 111 -19.69 -6.57 -3.48
CA LEU A 111 -20.11 -7.43 -2.37
C LEU A 111 -21.59 -7.85 -2.53
N PRO A 112 -21.97 -9.06 -2.11
CA PRO A 112 -23.34 -9.57 -2.22
C PRO A 112 -24.32 -8.90 -1.24
N TYR A 113 -23.88 -7.89 -0.51
CA TYR A 113 -24.67 -7.11 0.46
C TYR A 113 -24.20 -5.66 0.47
N ALA A 114 -25.13 -4.74 0.69
CA ALA A 114 -24.79 -3.33 0.87
C ALA A 114 -24.00 -3.14 2.17
N LEU A 115 -22.87 -2.42 2.08
CA LEU A 115 -22.16 -1.97 3.26
C LEU A 115 -22.85 -0.71 3.81
N PRO A 116 -22.97 -0.56 5.15
CA PRO A 116 -23.46 0.68 5.73
C PRO A 116 -22.51 1.83 5.39
N GLU A 117 -23.04 3.07 5.36
CA GLU A 117 -22.19 4.25 5.22
C GLU A 117 -21.24 4.37 6.39
N HIS A 118 -19.95 4.60 6.09
CA HIS A 118 -18.96 4.85 7.14
C HIS A 118 -19.17 6.25 7.72
N PRO A 119 -19.21 6.43 9.08
CA PRO A 119 -19.48 7.72 9.70
C PRO A 119 -18.53 8.85 9.25
N ASP A 120 -17.29 8.50 8.90
CA ASP A 120 -16.24 9.46 8.48
C ASP A 120 -16.06 9.53 6.96
N GLY A 121 -17.00 9.03 6.17
CA GLY A 121 -16.94 9.00 4.71
C GLY A 121 -15.94 7.99 4.13
N GLY A 122 -15.35 7.12 4.96
CA GLY A 122 -14.54 5.99 4.52
C GLY A 122 -15.40 4.83 4.01
N ASN A 123 -14.77 3.74 3.60
CA ASN A 123 -15.47 2.51 3.25
C ASN A 123 -15.09 1.35 4.17
N TYR A 124 -15.91 0.31 4.15
CA TYR A 124 -15.66 -0.94 4.88
C TYR A 124 -14.83 -1.93 4.04
N GLY A 125 -13.75 -1.45 3.37
CA GLY A 125 -12.95 -2.26 2.44
C GLY A 125 -12.40 -3.56 3.02
N MET A 126 -12.21 -3.64 4.33
CA MET A 126 -11.87 -4.88 5.03
C MET A 126 -12.90 -6.01 4.83
N ALA A 127 -14.13 -5.68 4.42
CA ALA A 127 -15.14 -6.68 4.08
C ALA A 127 -14.74 -7.52 2.86
N PHE A 128 -13.99 -6.96 1.92
CA PHE A 128 -13.48 -7.69 0.75
C PHE A 128 -12.43 -8.73 1.16
N GLU A 129 -11.55 -8.38 2.07
CA GLU A 129 -10.53 -9.25 2.65
C GLU A 129 -11.20 -10.42 3.39
N ILE A 130 -12.18 -10.14 4.25
CA ILE A 130 -12.95 -11.15 4.98
C ILE A 130 -13.68 -12.08 4.00
N ALA A 131 -14.31 -11.54 2.96
CA ALA A 131 -15.00 -12.32 1.94
C ALA A 131 -14.04 -13.23 1.15
N GLU A 132 -12.85 -12.74 0.82
CA GLU A 132 -11.81 -13.54 0.16
C GLU A 132 -11.31 -14.67 1.07
N ALA A 133 -11.00 -14.37 2.33
CA ALA A 133 -10.61 -15.37 3.32
C ALA A 133 -11.68 -16.45 3.47
N ALA A 134 -12.94 -16.07 3.60
CA ALA A 134 -14.06 -17.00 3.70
C ALA A 134 -14.21 -17.90 2.46
N ARG A 135 -14.00 -17.36 1.25
CA ARG A 135 -14.01 -18.13 0.00
C ARG A 135 -12.88 -19.16 -0.03
N ASN A 136 -11.67 -18.76 0.34
CA ASN A 136 -10.50 -19.64 0.35
C ASN A 136 -10.65 -20.77 1.39
N ILE A 137 -11.14 -20.47 2.59
CA ILE A 137 -11.43 -21.47 3.63
C ILE A 137 -12.47 -22.50 3.13
N ARG A 138 -13.58 -22.04 2.53
CA ARG A 138 -14.61 -22.95 1.97
C ARG A 138 -14.07 -23.81 0.82
N ALA A 139 -13.10 -23.30 0.07
CA ALA A 139 -12.43 -24.03 -1.00
C ALA A 139 -11.28 -24.94 -0.52
N GLY A 140 -11.04 -25.03 0.80
CA GLY A 140 -9.97 -25.84 1.39
C GLY A 140 -8.56 -25.29 1.10
N LYS A 141 -8.43 -24.01 0.72
CA LYS A 141 -7.14 -23.37 0.49
C LYS A 141 -6.56 -22.88 1.80
N LEU A 142 -5.24 -22.94 1.93
CA LEU A 142 -4.52 -22.48 3.12
C LEU A 142 -4.14 -21.00 3.05
N GLU A 143 -4.07 -20.44 1.84
CA GLU A 143 -3.68 -19.04 1.59
C GLU A 143 -4.45 -18.46 0.39
N SER A 144 -4.39 -17.15 0.23
CA SER A 144 -4.94 -16.46 -0.93
C SER A 144 -3.98 -16.53 -2.12
N GLN A 145 -4.53 -16.68 -3.32
CA GLN A 145 -3.74 -16.58 -4.57
C GLN A 145 -3.47 -15.13 -4.97
N ARG A 146 -4.09 -14.17 -4.30
CA ARG A 146 -3.91 -12.74 -4.57
C ARG A 146 -2.80 -12.12 -3.73
N TRP A 147 -2.55 -12.70 -2.57
CA TRP A 147 -1.54 -12.31 -1.61
C TRP A 147 -1.19 -13.52 -0.76
N ASP A 148 -0.02 -14.08 -0.95
CA ASP A 148 0.43 -15.28 -0.24
C ASP A 148 1.42 -14.94 0.89
N GLU A 149 1.92 -15.97 1.57
CA GLU A 149 2.91 -15.82 2.64
C GLU A 149 4.19 -15.15 2.15
N ARG A 150 4.63 -15.42 0.91
CA ARG A 150 5.87 -14.84 0.34
C ARG A 150 5.72 -13.34 0.13
N ASP A 151 4.55 -12.87 -0.31
CA ASP A 151 4.26 -11.44 -0.45
C ASP A 151 4.33 -10.75 0.92
N THR A 152 3.74 -11.38 1.94
CA THR A 152 3.77 -10.87 3.32
C THR A 152 5.20 -10.77 3.85
N LEU A 153 5.99 -11.84 3.72
CA LEU A 153 7.39 -11.86 4.16
C LEU A 153 8.23 -10.85 3.40
N ALA A 154 8.04 -10.68 2.09
CA ALA A 154 8.76 -9.70 1.30
C ALA A 154 8.52 -8.25 1.76
N VAL A 155 7.29 -7.92 2.15
CA VAL A 155 6.98 -6.60 2.72
C VAL A 155 7.62 -6.42 4.08
N LEU A 156 7.54 -7.44 4.96
CA LEU A 156 8.16 -7.41 6.29
C LEU A 156 9.69 -7.27 6.21
N GLU A 157 10.35 -7.95 5.26
CA GLU A 157 11.79 -7.81 5.03
C GLU A 157 12.19 -6.37 4.66
N VAL A 158 11.37 -5.68 3.85
CA VAL A 158 11.58 -4.26 3.55
C VAL A 158 11.44 -3.42 4.80
N MET A 159 10.41 -3.68 5.62
CA MET A 159 10.16 -2.96 6.87
C MET A 159 11.32 -3.15 7.86
N ASP A 160 11.86 -4.35 7.98
CA ASP A 160 13.03 -4.62 8.84
C ASP A 160 14.28 -3.86 8.37
N ARG A 161 14.56 -3.84 7.06
CA ARG A 161 15.65 -3.02 6.51
C ARG A 161 15.47 -1.54 6.79
N VAL A 162 14.25 -1.02 6.62
CA VAL A 162 13.94 0.39 6.90
C VAL A 162 14.13 0.69 8.38
N ARG A 163 13.69 -0.19 9.26
CA ARG A 163 13.84 -0.07 10.71
C ARG A 163 15.32 0.02 11.11
N GLU A 164 16.17 -0.83 10.52
CA GLU A 164 17.63 -0.78 10.72
C GLU A 164 18.23 0.56 10.26
N ILE A 165 17.85 1.06 9.09
CA ILE A 165 18.34 2.33 8.52
C ILE A 165 17.93 3.51 9.40
N VAL A 166 16.68 3.54 9.88
CA VAL A 166 16.13 4.63 10.70
C VAL A 166 16.60 4.55 12.15
N GLY A 167 17.07 3.37 12.59
CA GLY A 167 17.63 3.15 13.93
C GLY A 167 16.59 2.81 14.99
N VAL A 168 15.42 2.31 14.61
CA VAL A 168 14.40 1.82 15.55
C VAL A 168 14.82 0.48 16.14
N ARG A 169 14.79 0.37 17.46
CA ARG A 169 15.05 -0.85 18.22
C ARG A 169 13.92 -1.11 19.19
N TYR A 170 13.44 -2.35 19.25
CA TYR A 170 12.44 -2.75 20.22
C TYR A 170 13.07 -3.42 21.44
N PRO A 171 12.42 -3.36 22.61
CA PRO A 171 12.88 -4.08 23.79
C PRO A 171 13.04 -5.58 23.50
N GLY A 172 14.19 -6.14 23.88
CA GLY A 172 14.54 -7.55 23.63
C GLY A 172 15.32 -7.82 22.35
N GLU A 173 15.60 -6.80 21.53
CA GLU A 173 16.48 -6.88 20.34
C GLU A 173 17.94 -6.46 20.68
N GLU A 174 18.29 -6.39 21.95
CA GLU A 174 19.66 -6.11 22.38
C GLU A 174 20.54 -7.33 22.12
N ASN A 175 21.59 -7.14 21.30
CA ASN A 175 22.63 -8.14 21.07
C ASN A 175 23.62 -8.18 22.24
#